data_14661a43e5b068a780497b2921a0b728
#
_entry.id   14661a43e5b068a780497b2921a0b728
#
_cell.length_a   1.000
_cell.length_b   1.000
_cell.length_c   1.000
_cell.angle_alpha   90.00
_cell.angle_beta   90.00
_cell.angle_gamma   90.00
#
_symmetry.space_group_name_H-M   'P 1'
#
loop_
_entity.id
_entity.type
_entity.pdbx_description
1 polymer ?
#
loop_
_entity_poly.entity_id
_entity_poly.type
_entity_poly.pdbx_seq_one_letter_code
_entity_poly.pdbx_strand_id
1 'polypeptide(L)' 'MLTVEWYRRQARDAEILARFLSLNGERDRLLAEAAHWRRLADAAEDRVRAEAGPEQTASFVTAR' A
#
# COMPACT_ATOMS: atom_id res chain seq x y z
N MET A 1 -15.42 0.42 0.90
CA MET A 1 -14.64 -0.07 -0.23
C MET A 1 -13.16 0.10 0.04
N LEU A 2 -12.39 -0.93 -0.23
CA LEU A 2 -10.95 -0.91 0.07
C LEU A 2 -10.20 -0.32 -1.10
N THR A 3 -9.61 0.82 -0.89
CA THR A 3 -8.83 1.51 -1.92
C THR A 3 -7.37 1.54 -1.51
N VAL A 4 -6.52 1.89 -2.47
CA VAL A 4 -5.09 2.07 -2.19
C VAL A 4 -4.91 3.09 -1.06
N GLU A 5 -5.66 4.16 -1.11
CA GLU A 5 -5.57 5.20 -0.09
C GLU A 5 -5.96 4.67 1.28
N TRP A 6 -6.98 3.82 1.33
CA TRP A 6 -7.40 3.24 2.59
C TRP A 6 -6.29 2.38 3.18
N TYR A 7 -5.67 1.54 2.35
CA TYR A 7 -4.56 0.70 2.82
C TYR A 7 -3.39 1.54 3.30
N ARG A 8 -3.07 2.62 2.59
CA ARG A 8 -1.96 3.48 2.98
C ARG A 8 -2.27 4.21 4.28
N ARG A 9 -3.53 4.56 4.50
CA ARG A 9 -3.94 5.17 5.77
C ARG A 9 -3.76 4.19 6.92
N GLN A 10 -4.15 2.94 6.70
CA GLN A 10 -3.95 1.93 7.74
C GLN A 10 -2.48 1.75 8.08
N ALA A 11 -1.64 1.74 7.08
CA ALA A 11 -0.20 1.62 7.29
C ALA A 11 0.34 2.81 8.08
N ARG A 12 -0.09 3.99 7.73
CA ARG A 12 0.35 5.21 8.42
C ARG A 12 -0.11 5.22 9.86
N ASP A 13 -1.36 4.86 10.09
CA ASP A 13 -1.90 4.82 11.45
C ASP A 13 -1.13 3.84 12.31
N ALA A 14 -0.82 2.68 11.77
CA ALA A 14 -0.05 1.69 12.52
C ALA A 14 1.34 2.22 12.86
N GLU A 15 1.97 2.92 11.93
CA GLU A 15 3.29 3.50 12.19
C GLU A 15 3.23 4.57 13.26
N ILE A 16 2.21 5.40 13.22
CA ILE A 16 2.05 6.45 14.22
C ILE A 16 1.86 5.83 15.60
N LEU A 17 1.00 4.83 15.68
CA LEU A 17 0.79 4.14 16.94
C LEU A 17 2.06 3.51 17.45
N ALA A 18 2.86 2.93 16.56
CA ALA A 18 4.11 2.30 16.96
C ALA A 18 5.06 3.29 17.60
N ARG A 19 5.01 4.55 17.18
CA ARG A 19 5.89 5.58 17.74
C ARG A 19 5.54 5.91 19.18
N PHE A 20 4.28 5.76 19.56
CA PHE A 20 3.83 6.08 20.89
C PHE A 20 3.94 4.92 21.86
N LEU A 21 4.22 3.72 21.35
CA LEU A 21 4.33 2.56 22.22
C LEU A 21 5.77 2.32 22.60
N SER A 22 5.98 2.11 23.88
CA SER A 22 7.31 1.82 24.39
C SER A 22 7.56 0.33 24.55
N LEU A 23 6.50 -0.48 24.47
CA LEU A 23 6.65 -1.93 24.59
C LEU A 23 7.11 -2.50 23.25
N ASN A 24 8.26 -3.16 23.29
CA ASN A 24 8.89 -3.64 22.06
C ASN A 24 8.02 -4.60 21.26
N GLY A 25 7.35 -5.52 21.96
CA GLY A 25 6.53 -6.52 21.28
C GLY A 25 5.38 -5.90 20.51
N GLU A 26 4.70 -4.95 21.12
CA GLU A 26 3.56 -4.32 20.46
C GLU A 26 4.02 -3.39 19.36
N ARG A 27 5.13 -2.73 19.56
CA ARG A 27 5.71 -1.86 18.56
C ARG A 27 6.06 -2.68 17.32
N ASP A 28 6.72 -3.81 17.53
CA ASP A 28 7.10 -4.67 16.41
C ASP A 28 5.87 -5.19 15.69
N ARG A 29 4.82 -5.53 16.43
CA ARG A 29 3.59 -6.01 15.84
C ARG A 29 2.95 -4.94 14.95
N LEU A 30 2.93 -3.69 15.43
CA LEU A 30 2.35 -2.60 14.67
C LEU A 30 3.18 -2.30 13.43
N LEU A 31 4.49 -2.39 13.54
CA LEU A 31 5.34 -2.18 12.38
C LEU A 31 5.15 -3.28 11.35
N ALA A 32 4.95 -4.50 11.80
CA ALA A 32 4.65 -5.62 10.91
C ALA A 32 3.30 -5.41 10.23
N GLU A 33 2.33 -4.90 10.98
CA GLU A 33 1.02 -4.59 10.43
C GLU A 33 1.14 -3.50 9.35
N ALA A 34 1.93 -2.47 9.63
CA ALA A 34 2.13 -1.40 8.67
C ALA A 34 2.71 -1.95 7.38
N ALA A 35 3.68 -2.85 7.50
CA ALA A 35 4.27 -3.47 6.32
C ALA A 35 3.25 -4.29 5.56
N HIS A 36 2.37 -4.98 6.29
CA HIS A 36 1.30 -5.76 5.68
C HIS A 36 0.37 -4.86 4.87
N TRP A 37 -0.05 -3.73 5.47
CA TRP A 37 -0.94 -2.81 4.78
C TRP A 37 -0.28 -2.19 3.57
N ARG A 38 1.02 -1.92 3.66
CA ARG A 38 1.75 -1.40 2.51
C ARG A 38 1.79 -2.38 1.37
N ARG A 39 1.98 -3.66 1.68
CA ARG A 39 1.98 -4.68 0.64
C ARG A 39 0.63 -4.78 -0.03
N LEU A 40 -0.45 -4.67 0.76
CA LEU A 40 -1.79 -4.67 0.19
C LEU A 40 -2.02 -3.44 -0.68
N ALA A 41 -1.50 -2.29 -0.25
CA ALA A 41 -1.61 -1.08 -1.04
C ALA A 41 -0.87 -1.22 -2.36
N ASP A 42 0.34 -1.77 -2.31
CA ASP A 42 1.13 -1.96 -3.52
C ASP A 42 0.44 -2.93 -4.47
N ALA A 43 -0.12 -4.01 -3.93
CA ALA A 43 -0.84 -4.97 -4.75
C ALA A 43 -2.08 -4.35 -5.38
N ALA A 44 -2.80 -3.53 -4.62
CA ALA A 44 -3.97 -2.85 -5.13
C ALA A 44 -3.59 -1.84 -6.20
N GLU A 45 -2.48 -1.14 -5.99
CA GLU A 45 -2.00 -0.18 -6.95
C GLU A 45 -1.59 -0.86 -8.25
N ASP A 46 -0.91 -2.01 -8.12
CA ASP A 46 -0.52 -2.78 -9.29
C ASP A 46 -1.73 -3.24 -10.06
N ARG A 47 -2.79 -3.63 -9.33
CA ARG A 47 -4.02 -4.08 -9.98
C ARG A 47 -4.68 -2.96 -10.75
N VAL A 48 -4.74 -1.77 -10.15
CA VAL A 48 -5.30 -0.61 -10.83
C VAL A 48 -4.47 -0.27 -12.06
N ARG A 49 -3.16 -0.32 -11.91
CA ARG A 49 -2.27 -0.05 -13.01
C ARG A 49 -2.44 -1.09 -14.12
N ALA A 50 -2.63 -2.34 -13.76
CA ALA A 50 -2.83 -3.39 -14.74
C ALA A 50 -4.13 -3.19 -15.50
N GLU A 51 -5.17 -2.73 -14.82
CA GLU A 51 -6.45 -2.48 -15.47
C GLU A 51 -6.37 -1.33 -16.45
N ALA A 52 -5.58 -0.31 -16.11
CA ALA A 52 -5.36 0.81 -17.00
C ALA A 52 -4.22 0.53 -17.98
N GLY A 53 -3.40 -0.45 -17.65
CA GLY A 53 -2.20 -0.75 -18.37
C GLY A 53 -2.38 -1.03 -19.87
N PRO A 54 -3.39 -1.82 -20.26
CA PRO A 54 -3.58 -2.10 -21.68
C PRO A 54 -3.66 -0.84 -22.53
N GLU A 55 -4.36 0.16 -22.04
CA GLU A 55 -4.48 1.42 -22.78
C GLU A 55 -3.14 2.14 -22.81
N GLN A 56 -2.48 2.20 -21.68
CA GLN A 56 -1.19 2.85 -21.62
C GLN A 56 -0.17 2.12 -22.45
N THR A 57 -0.20 0.81 -22.39
CA THR A 57 0.71 0.00 -23.19
C THR A 57 0.46 0.20 -24.66
N ALA A 58 -0.80 0.23 -25.06
CA ALA A 58 -1.14 0.44 -26.45
C ALA A 58 -0.68 1.80 -26.93
N SER A 59 -0.89 2.83 -26.11
CA SER A 59 -0.42 4.18 -26.44
C SER A 59 1.09 4.18 -26.60
N PHE A 60 1.76 3.52 -25.69
CA PHE A 60 3.21 3.49 -25.70
C PHE A 60 3.73 2.81 -26.94
N VAL A 61 3.13 1.69 -27.27
CA VAL A 61 3.54 0.94 -28.47
C VAL A 61 3.22 1.75 -29.72
N THR A 62 2.09 2.41 -29.71
CA THR A 62 1.69 3.22 -30.85
C THR A 62 2.66 4.37 -31.08
N ALA A 63 3.21 4.88 -30.00
CA ALA A 63 4.15 5.99 -30.09
C ALA A 63 5.41 5.64 -30.84
N ARG A 64 5.67 4.37 -30.99
CA ARG A 64 6.81 3.94 -31.79
C ARG A 64 6.44 3.90 -33.25
#